data_5985dfdee073669c83e53b12ca4238fb
#
_entry.id   5985dfdee073669c83e53b12ca4238fb
#
_cell.length_a   1.000
_cell.length_b   1.000
_cell.length_c   1.000
_cell.angle_alpha   90.00
_cell.angle_beta   90.00
_cell.angle_gamma   90.00
#
_symmetry.space_group_name_H-M   'P 1'
#
loop_
_entity.id
_entity.type
_entity.pdbx_description
1 polymer ?
#
loop_
_entity_poly.entity_id
_entity_poly.type
_entity_poly.pdbx_seq_one_letter_code
_entity_poly.pdbx_strand_id
1 'polypeptide(L)'
;MKKINYILKLVPFLGLFLLVVSITSCSGSDDPAPTPTPPVVVPPVVVPPTSFAGPSYADNYISISSWGSNSQWNLVNVHDPSVEKCGDYYYMYQTDASYGNAHDGHGHFMYRRSKDLINWEFKGSSMAAAPAWVKDSTNSQRAKMIPALPAINPNYGYWAPCVRKVGSKYRMYYSIVVFDPAGDTGTWGNRSYIGLAETDDLATNVWTDKGMVVCSIPDGLKPFSFTGNTVWENAYYKYNAIDPSFIETPEGDQYLIYGSWHSGIVAVKLNPTTGKPYQLKTLADYGTRIASRSATSRWQGSEGPEIIYNPDTQYYYLFLAYDGLDVPYNTRVCRSKSITGPFVGINGANVTNGADAWPMLTHPYGFNGHTGWVGFSHCAVFQNPDTKQWYYTSQARLPKDVPGVNASNALMMGHVRAINWTEDGWPVVDPERYAGVPATTITETSFIGTWEQITMNYQYSTIQKSATIYLTADKKVSGAVTGTWSYDSTAKTLTVNGVKCKVSDAWDWEAATRVVTLTYSGLTASGVPIWGKKIN
;
A
#
# COMPACT_ATOMS: atom_id res chain seq x y z
N MET A 1 -42.58 -7.48 1.82
CA MET A 1 -43.11 -7.46 0.45
C MET A 1 -43.68 -6.09 0.16
N LYS A 2 -42.99 -5.27 -0.61
CA LYS A 2 -43.57 -4.18 -1.44
C LYS A 2 -42.49 -3.82 -2.47
N LYS A 3 -42.75 -4.23 -3.72
CA LYS A 3 -41.96 -3.85 -4.89
C LYS A 3 -42.36 -2.43 -5.27
N ILE A 4 -41.36 -1.58 -5.53
CA ILE A 4 -41.60 -0.28 -6.16
C ILE A 4 -40.97 -0.35 -7.54
N ASN A 5 -41.81 -0.31 -8.57
CA ASN A 5 -41.43 -0.21 -9.97
C ASN A 5 -41.24 1.27 -10.33
N TYR A 6 -40.13 1.62 -10.88
CA TYR A 6 -39.96 2.90 -11.59
C TYR A 6 -40.08 2.70 -13.10
N ILE A 7 -41.04 3.38 -13.68
CA ILE A 7 -41.31 3.43 -15.12
C ILE A 7 -40.48 4.58 -15.70
N LEU A 8 -39.55 4.27 -16.63
CA LEU A 8 -38.89 5.26 -17.47
C LEU A 8 -39.85 5.71 -18.58
N LYS A 9 -40.12 7.00 -18.66
CA LYS A 9 -40.75 7.62 -19.83
C LYS A 9 -39.68 8.13 -20.79
N LEU A 10 -39.59 7.55 -21.98
CA LEU A 10 -38.88 8.08 -23.13
C LEU A 10 -39.69 9.22 -23.77
N VAL A 11 -39.03 10.32 -24.08
CA VAL A 11 -39.56 11.39 -24.96
C VAL A 11 -38.58 11.53 -26.13
N PRO A 12 -39.04 11.39 -27.37
CA PRO A 12 -38.18 11.61 -28.54
C PRO A 12 -38.19 13.08 -28.93
N PHE A 13 -37.02 13.70 -29.10
CA PHE A 13 -36.85 14.99 -29.74
C PHE A 13 -36.46 14.80 -31.21
N LEU A 14 -37.32 15.30 -32.09
CA LEU A 14 -37.13 15.41 -33.51
C LEU A 14 -36.39 16.75 -33.78
N GLY A 15 -35.17 16.69 -34.28
CA GLY A 15 -34.39 17.87 -34.67
C GLY A 15 -34.50 18.17 -36.17
N LEU A 16 -34.97 19.35 -36.50
CA LEU A 16 -35.18 19.88 -37.85
C LEU A 16 -33.84 20.44 -38.36
N PHE A 17 -33.37 19.95 -39.52
CA PHE A 17 -32.25 20.54 -40.26
C PHE A 17 -32.72 21.73 -41.06
N LEU A 18 -32.16 22.91 -40.82
CA LEU A 18 -32.29 24.07 -41.68
C LEU A 18 -30.95 24.30 -42.39
N LEU A 19 -30.96 24.15 -43.70
CA LEU A 19 -29.86 24.44 -44.61
C LEU A 19 -29.94 25.95 -44.96
N VAL A 20 -28.94 26.73 -44.59
CA VAL A 20 -28.78 28.12 -45.04
C VAL A 20 -27.62 28.18 -46.01
N VAL A 21 -27.92 28.47 -47.27
CA VAL A 21 -26.95 28.78 -48.30
C VAL A 21 -26.70 30.29 -48.27
N SER A 22 -25.48 30.69 -48.00
CA SER A 22 -25.06 32.09 -48.12
C SER A 22 -24.13 32.28 -49.30
N ILE A 23 -24.50 33.17 -50.15
CA ILE A 23 -23.79 33.58 -51.38
C ILE A 23 -22.68 34.56 -51.00
N THR A 24 -21.47 34.30 -51.45
CA THR A 24 -20.29 35.15 -51.26
C THR A 24 -20.30 36.33 -52.20
N SER A 25 -20.11 37.52 -51.65
CA SER A 25 -19.69 38.70 -52.39
C SER A 25 -18.23 39.02 -52.06
N CYS A 26 -17.39 39.12 -53.06
CA CYS A 26 -16.00 39.53 -52.94
C CYS A 26 -15.90 41.05 -52.77
N SER A 27 -15.17 41.48 -51.74
CA SER A 27 -14.53 42.80 -51.74
C SER A 27 -13.12 42.60 -51.15
N GLY A 28 -12.12 42.95 -51.94
CA GLY A 28 -10.72 42.81 -51.51
C GLY A 28 -10.35 43.90 -50.51
N SER A 29 -9.56 43.45 -49.50
CA SER A 29 -8.74 44.35 -48.68
C SER A 29 -7.38 43.69 -48.54
N ASP A 30 -6.33 44.43 -48.92
CA ASP A 30 -4.93 44.03 -48.79
C ASP A 30 -4.53 43.98 -47.30
N ASP A 31 -4.56 42.82 -46.70
CA ASP A 31 -3.90 42.57 -45.41
C ASP A 31 -2.46 42.05 -45.64
N PRO A 32 -1.48 42.57 -44.92
CA PRO A 32 -0.09 42.11 -45.05
C PRO A 32 0.05 40.65 -44.65
N ALA A 33 0.83 39.90 -45.43
CA ALA A 33 1.10 38.47 -45.18
C ALA A 33 1.61 38.25 -43.76
N PRO A 34 1.16 37.14 -43.08
CA PRO A 34 1.62 36.83 -41.74
C PRO A 34 3.12 36.54 -41.75
N THR A 35 3.84 37.17 -40.83
CA THR A 35 5.27 36.96 -40.60
C THR A 35 5.50 35.48 -40.31
N PRO A 36 6.44 34.79 -40.96
CA PRO A 36 6.73 33.38 -40.70
C PRO A 36 7.14 33.19 -39.24
N THR A 37 6.43 32.33 -38.56
CA THR A 37 6.79 31.90 -37.19
C THR A 37 8.17 31.26 -37.24
N PRO A 38 9.12 31.67 -36.37
CA PRO A 38 10.44 31.04 -36.35
C PRO A 38 10.30 29.52 -36.07
N PRO A 39 11.15 28.67 -36.67
CA PRO A 39 11.09 27.24 -36.47
C PRO A 39 11.23 26.91 -34.98
N VAL A 40 10.32 26.11 -34.46
CA VAL A 40 10.42 25.57 -33.09
C VAL A 40 11.69 24.73 -33.06
N VAL A 41 12.72 25.24 -32.40
CA VAL A 41 13.94 24.45 -32.10
C VAL A 41 13.52 23.37 -31.08
N VAL A 42 13.27 22.16 -31.55
CA VAL A 42 13.10 21.00 -30.68
C VAL A 42 14.45 20.77 -30.00
N PRO A 43 14.55 20.83 -28.65
CA PRO A 43 15.79 20.53 -27.97
C PRO A 43 16.24 19.11 -28.31
N PRO A 44 17.56 18.83 -28.36
CA PRO A 44 18.03 17.49 -28.61
C PRO A 44 17.46 16.53 -27.53
N VAL A 45 16.84 15.45 -28.01
CA VAL A 45 16.40 14.35 -27.14
C VAL A 45 17.63 13.84 -26.40
N VAL A 46 17.67 13.98 -25.08
CA VAL A 46 18.68 13.32 -24.25
C VAL A 46 18.35 11.83 -24.31
N VAL A 47 19.01 11.12 -25.21
CA VAL A 47 18.91 9.67 -25.32
C VAL A 47 19.53 9.07 -24.06
N PRO A 48 18.80 8.33 -23.24
CA PRO A 48 19.37 7.59 -22.11
C PRO A 48 20.45 6.64 -22.60
N PRO A 49 21.38 6.20 -21.73
CA PRO A 49 22.42 5.28 -22.16
C PRO A 49 21.81 4.07 -22.85
N THR A 50 22.25 3.80 -24.08
CA THR A 50 21.68 2.85 -25.04
C THR A 50 21.78 1.38 -24.65
N SER A 51 22.04 1.07 -23.36
CA SER A 51 22.32 -0.29 -22.87
C SER A 51 21.48 -0.77 -21.68
N PHE A 52 20.56 0.03 -21.12
CA PHE A 52 19.71 -0.47 -20.04
C PHE A 52 18.57 -1.30 -20.63
N ALA A 53 18.62 -2.62 -20.39
CA ALA A 53 17.52 -3.53 -20.69
C ALA A 53 16.59 -3.59 -19.48
N GLY A 54 15.51 -2.83 -19.51
CA GLY A 54 14.52 -2.83 -18.44
C GLY A 54 13.72 -4.12 -18.34
N PRO A 55 13.06 -4.35 -17.20
CA PRO A 55 12.19 -5.52 -17.01
C PRO A 55 11.05 -5.55 -18.03
N SER A 56 10.70 -6.75 -18.50
CA SER A 56 9.72 -6.95 -19.59
C SER A 56 8.46 -7.74 -19.21
N TYR A 57 8.32 -8.16 -17.94
CA TYR A 57 7.13 -8.94 -17.54
C TYR A 57 5.84 -8.10 -17.64
N ALA A 58 4.76 -8.78 -18.05
CA ALA A 58 3.48 -8.12 -18.35
C ALA A 58 2.72 -7.73 -17.09
N ASP A 59 1.85 -6.71 -17.23
CA ASP A 59 0.91 -6.33 -16.17
C ASP A 59 -0.28 -7.28 -16.05
N ASN A 60 -0.57 -8.04 -17.09
CA ASN A 60 -1.61 -9.08 -17.03
C ASN A 60 -1.09 -10.31 -16.26
N TYR A 61 -1.10 -10.19 -14.94
CA TYR A 61 -0.65 -11.23 -14.03
C TYR A 61 -1.68 -12.36 -13.83
N ILE A 62 -2.94 -12.17 -14.21
CA ILE A 62 -4.03 -13.13 -13.97
C ILE A 62 -3.78 -14.44 -14.74
N SER A 63 -3.25 -14.36 -15.96
CA SER A 63 -2.98 -15.53 -16.79
C SER A 63 -1.97 -16.52 -16.20
N ILE A 64 -1.12 -16.06 -15.29
CA ILE A 64 -0.08 -16.86 -14.63
C ILE A 64 -0.33 -17.03 -13.12
N SER A 65 -1.51 -16.66 -12.62
CA SER A 65 -1.80 -16.67 -11.17
C SER A 65 -2.07 -18.07 -10.60
N SER A 66 -2.28 -19.08 -11.45
CA SER A 66 -2.52 -20.45 -10.99
C SER A 66 -1.28 -21.05 -10.31
N TRP A 67 -1.49 -22.02 -9.40
CA TRP A 67 -0.39 -22.70 -8.72
C TRP A 67 0.58 -23.38 -9.70
N GLY A 68 0.08 -23.97 -10.77
CA GLY A 68 0.90 -24.62 -11.81
C GLY A 68 1.87 -23.67 -12.51
N SER A 69 1.67 -22.37 -12.40
CA SER A 69 2.51 -21.32 -12.98
C SER A 69 3.41 -20.62 -11.97
N ASN A 70 3.56 -21.16 -10.74
CA ASN A 70 4.23 -20.48 -9.62
C ASN A 70 5.70 -20.09 -9.90
N SER A 71 6.39 -20.83 -10.78
CA SER A 71 7.75 -20.48 -11.22
C SER A 71 7.81 -19.19 -12.08
N GLN A 72 6.67 -18.73 -12.61
CA GLN A 72 6.52 -17.52 -13.40
C GLN A 72 5.95 -16.34 -12.60
N TRP A 73 5.57 -16.55 -11.35
CA TRP A 73 4.83 -15.55 -10.56
C TRP A 73 5.57 -14.23 -10.38
N ASN A 74 6.88 -14.24 -10.21
CA ASN A 74 7.61 -13.05 -9.81
C ASN A 74 6.89 -12.33 -8.63
N LEU A 75 6.15 -11.26 -8.88
CA LEU A 75 5.35 -10.53 -7.88
C LEU A 75 3.83 -10.82 -7.96
N VAL A 76 3.41 -11.79 -8.75
CA VAL A 76 2.00 -12.23 -8.83
C VAL A 76 1.60 -12.92 -7.53
N ASN A 77 0.34 -12.77 -7.12
CA ASN A 77 -0.21 -13.33 -5.87
C ASN A 77 0.50 -12.79 -4.61
N VAL A 78 0.78 -11.50 -4.55
CA VAL A 78 1.28 -10.84 -3.36
C VAL A 78 0.16 -10.13 -2.64
N HIS A 79 -0.02 -10.44 -1.35
CA HIS A 79 -0.88 -9.74 -0.42
C HIS A 79 -0.11 -9.42 0.86
N ASP A 80 -0.34 -8.26 1.45
CA ASP A 80 0.16 -7.86 2.76
C ASP A 80 1.64 -8.24 2.96
N PRO A 81 2.54 -7.72 2.11
CA PRO A 81 3.92 -8.16 2.08
C PRO A 81 4.69 -7.74 3.33
N SER A 82 5.61 -8.58 3.76
CA SER A 82 6.70 -8.24 4.69
C SER A 82 8.03 -8.58 4.04
N VAL A 83 8.99 -7.66 4.08
CA VAL A 83 10.29 -7.83 3.43
C VAL A 83 11.41 -7.71 4.45
N GLU A 84 12.34 -8.70 4.43
CA GLU A 84 13.53 -8.71 5.29
C GLU A 84 14.75 -9.17 4.48
N LYS A 85 15.92 -8.57 4.73
CA LYS A 85 17.18 -8.96 4.07
C LYS A 85 17.92 -10.02 4.88
N CYS A 86 18.34 -11.10 4.21
CA CYS A 86 19.20 -12.13 4.77
C CYS A 86 20.29 -12.50 3.75
N GLY A 87 21.55 -12.25 4.10
CA GLY A 87 22.66 -12.40 3.16
C GLY A 87 22.49 -11.52 1.92
N ASP A 88 22.65 -12.13 0.75
CA ASP A 88 22.52 -11.45 -0.54
C ASP A 88 21.07 -11.26 -1.00
N TYR A 89 20.07 -11.82 -0.28
CA TYR A 89 18.71 -11.84 -0.72
C TYR A 89 17.79 -11.01 0.17
N TYR A 90 16.80 -10.40 -0.46
CA TYR A 90 15.55 -9.97 0.17
C TYR A 90 14.56 -11.12 0.14
N TYR A 91 13.91 -11.38 1.26
CA TYR A 91 12.85 -12.37 1.40
C TYR A 91 11.53 -11.63 1.63
N MET A 92 10.53 -11.95 0.83
CA MET A 92 9.17 -11.40 0.97
C MET A 92 8.24 -12.51 1.41
N TYR A 93 7.58 -12.30 2.53
CA TYR A 93 6.53 -13.16 3.09
C TYR A 93 5.19 -12.45 2.91
N GLN A 94 4.09 -13.20 2.84
CA GLN A 94 2.80 -12.64 2.50
C GLN A 94 1.64 -13.42 3.08
N THR A 95 0.45 -12.79 3.10
CA THR A 95 -0.85 -13.46 3.24
C THR A 95 -0.98 -14.56 2.20
N ASP A 96 -1.68 -15.64 2.53
CA ASP A 96 -1.99 -16.68 1.56
C ASP A 96 -2.65 -16.06 0.32
N ALA A 97 -2.21 -16.49 -0.85
CA ALA A 97 -2.78 -16.03 -2.10
C ALA A 97 -4.28 -16.26 -2.14
N SER A 98 -5.00 -15.39 -2.83
CA SER A 98 -6.46 -15.46 -3.01
C SER A 98 -7.24 -15.51 -1.68
N TYR A 99 -6.81 -14.77 -0.67
CA TYR A 99 -7.49 -14.67 0.63
C TYR A 99 -7.66 -15.97 1.38
N GLY A 100 -6.56 -16.62 1.56
CA GLY A 100 -6.53 -17.82 2.34
C GLY A 100 -7.01 -19.01 1.55
N ASN A 101 -6.09 -19.90 1.33
CA ASN A 101 -6.35 -21.26 0.93
C ASN A 101 -6.77 -21.50 -0.52
N ALA A 102 -6.64 -20.53 -1.43
CA ALA A 102 -6.81 -20.80 -2.88
C ALA A 102 -5.81 -21.84 -3.39
N HIS A 103 -4.81 -22.15 -2.60
CA HIS A 103 -3.77 -23.12 -2.89
C HIS A 103 -3.67 -24.16 -1.76
N ASP A 104 -4.83 -24.64 -1.28
CA ASP A 104 -4.92 -25.68 -0.27
C ASP A 104 -4.02 -26.89 -0.60
N GLY A 105 -3.39 -27.43 0.43
CA GLY A 105 -2.43 -28.53 0.31
C GLY A 105 -0.99 -28.09 0.00
N HIS A 106 -0.73 -26.80 -0.23
CA HIS A 106 0.60 -26.27 -0.53
C HIS A 106 1.26 -25.51 0.63
N GLY A 107 0.61 -25.52 1.80
CA GLY A 107 1.05 -24.78 2.99
C GLY A 107 0.69 -23.31 2.93
N HIS A 108 1.17 -22.56 3.92
CA HIS A 108 0.72 -21.22 4.25
C HIS A 108 1.89 -20.26 4.44
N PHE A 109 1.60 -18.94 4.41
CA PHE A 109 2.59 -17.87 4.41
C PHE A 109 3.63 -18.06 3.32
N MET A 110 3.17 -17.88 2.10
CA MET A 110 4.00 -18.02 0.91
C MET A 110 5.13 -17.02 0.93
N TYR A 111 6.28 -17.42 0.38
CA TYR A 111 7.43 -16.55 0.34
C TYR A 111 8.20 -16.64 -0.97
N ARG A 112 8.94 -15.60 -1.23
CA ARG A 112 9.82 -15.45 -2.38
C ARG A 112 11.09 -14.71 -1.98
N ARG A 113 12.09 -14.76 -2.85
CA ARG A 113 13.34 -14.03 -2.62
C ARG A 113 13.81 -13.31 -3.90
N SER A 114 14.58 -12.25 -3.72
CA SER A 114 15.19 -11.48 -4.80
C SER A 114 16.57 -10.95 -4.37
N LYS A 115 17.50 -10.80 -5.31
CA LYS A 115 18.77 -10.08 -5.09
C LYS A 115 18.65 -8.59 -5.43
N ASP A 116 17.71 -8.24 -6.30
CA ASP A 116 17.64 -6.94 -6.96
C ASP A 116 16.30 -6.19 -6.75
N LEU A 117 15.37 -6.78 -6.00
CA LEU A 117 14.01 -6.27 -5.76
C LEU A 117 13.12 -6.22 -7.02
N ILE A 118 13.60 -6.74 -8.16
CA ILE A 118 12.92 -6.74 -9.45
C ILE A 118 12.51 -8.15 -9.84
N ASN A 119 13.47 -9.07 -9.77
CA ASN A 119 13.30 -10.46 -10.12
C ASN A 119 13.12 -11.29 -8.85
N TRP A 120 11.89 -11.77 -8.63
CA TRP A 120 11.53 -12.52 -7.43
C TRP A 120 11.30 -14.00 -7.77
N GLU A 121 12.02 -14.86 -7.10
CA GLU A 121 11.89 -16.31 -7.19
C GLU A 121 10.92 -16.80 -6.11
N PHE A 122 9.79 -17.39 -6.52
CA PHE A 122 8.87 -18.05 -5.60
C PHE A 122 9.54 -19.28 -4.97
N LYS A 123 9.41 -19.45 -3.65
CA LYS A 123 10.12 -20.50 -2.91
C LYS A 123 9.21 -21.48 -2.19
N GLY A 124 7.91 -21.22 -2.15
CA GLY A 124 6.94 -22.07 -1.46
C GLY A 124 6.30 -21.39 -0.26
N SER A 125 6.03 -22.16 0.78
CA SER A 125 5.35 -21.73 1.99
C SER A 125 6.18 -22.00 3.24
N SER A 126 5.88 -21.28 4.34
CA SER A 126 6.65 -21.31 5.58
C SER A 126 5.97 -22.08 6.70
N MET A 127 4.71 -22.45 6.53
CA MET A 127 3.92 -23.17 7.54
C MET A 127 3.03 -24.21 6.87
N ALA A 128 3.01 -25.44 7.38
CA ALA A 128 2.21 -26.52 6.78
C ALA A 128 0.73 -26.44 7.18
N ALA A 129 0.43 -25.99 8.41
CA ALA A 129 -0.92 -25.88 8.95
C ALA A 129 -0.92 -24.98 10.18
N ALA A 130 -2.10 -24.52 10.60
CA ALA A 130 -2.25 -23.77 11.85
C ALA A 130 -1.76 -24.62 13.04
N PRO A 131 -0.96 -24.05 13.95
CA PRO A 131 -0.54 -24.74 15.16
C PRO A 131 -1.73 -25.17 16.02
N ALA A 132 -1.62 -26.34 16.67
CA ALA A 132 -2.71 -26.92 17.44
C ALA A 132 -3.27 -25.98 18.53
N TRP A 133 -2.41 -25.16 19.13
CA TRP A 133 -2.81 -24.19 20.17
C TRP A 133 -3.87 -23.20 19.69
N VAL A 134 -3.99 -22.91 18.38
CA VAL A 134 -5.02 -22.02 17.83
C VAL A 134 -6.41 -22.61 18.06
N LYS A 135 -6.61 -23.88 17.69
CA LYS A 135 -7.86 -24.62 17.92
C LYS A 135 -8.18 -24.73 19.40
N ASP A 136 -7.18 -25.09 20.21
CA ASP A 136 -7.35 -25.28 21.66
C ASP A 136 -7.74 -23.97 22.34
N SER A 137 -7.08 -22.86 22.00
CA SER A 137 -7.42 -21.52 22.49
C SER A 137 -8.81 -21.10 22.05
N THR A 138 -9.17 -21.34 20.78
CA THR A 138 -10.50 -21.03 20.24
C THR A 138 -11.59 -21.76 21.04
N ASN A 139 -11.46 -23.06 21.20
CA ASN A 139 -12.46 -23.86 21.90
C ASN A 139 -12.53 -23.52 23.40
N SER A 140 -11.40 -23.21 24.01
CA SER A 140 -11.36 -22.71 25.39
C SER A 140 -12.10 -21.37 25.55
N GLN A 141 -11.97 -20.46 24.58
CA GLN A 141 -12.73 -19.20 24.60
C GLN A 141 -14.20 -19.42 24.34
N ARG A 142 -14.57 -20.27 23.37
CA ARG A 142 -15.97 -20.62 23.06
C ARG A 142 -16.71 -21.19 24.28
N ALA A 143 -16.06 -22.06 25.02
CA ALA A 143 -16.63 -22.64 26.25
C ALA A 143 -16.90 -21.60 27.36
N LYS A 144 -16.24 -20.44 27.31
CA LYS A 144 -16.42 -19.33 28.27
C LYS A 144 -17.46 -18.31 27.82
N MET A 145 -18.04 -18.45 26.64
CA MET A 145 -19.09 -17.55 26.15
C MET A 145 -20.39 -17.69 26.96
N ILE A 146 -21.25 -16.69 26.88
CA ILE A 146 -22.54 -16.70 27.55
C ILE A 146 -23.66 -16.45 26.52
N PRO A 147 -24.45 -17.48 26.12
CA PRO A 147 -24.29 -18.90 26.53
C PRO A 147 -23.00 -19.52 25.94
N ALA A 148 -22.52 -20.57 26.57
CA ALA A 148 -21.35 -21.32 26.11
C ALA A 148 -21.58 -21.87 24.69
N LEU A 149 -20.58 -21.76 23.84
CA LEU A 149 -20.61 -22.29 22.48
C LEU A 149 -19.95 -23.67 22.43
N PRO A 150 -20.44 -24.58 21.58
CA PRO A 150 -19.82 -25.88 21.39
C PRO A 150 -18.43 -25.75 20.80
N ALA A 151 -17.58 -26.73 21.06
CA ALA A 151 -16.29 -26.85 20.40
C ALA A 151 -16.46 -27.06 18.88
N ILE A 152 -15.54 -26.50 18.12
CA ILE A 152 -15.50 -26.61 16.64
C ILE A 152 -14.17 -27.15 16.15
N ASN A 153 -14.16 -27.55 14.89
CA ASN A 153 -12.96 -27.75 14.11
C ASN A 153 -12.87 -26.59 13.11
N PRO A 154 -12.18 -25.49 13.45
CA PRO A 154 -12.27 -24.25 12.67
C PRO A 154 -11.59 -24.34 11.32
N ASN A 155 -12.06 -23.53 10.36
CA ASN A 155 -11.28 -23.13 9.20
C ASN A 155 -10.38 -21.94 9.57
N TYR A 156 -9.31 -21.75 8.81
CA TYR A 156 -8.30 -20.74 9.13
C TYR A 156 -8.00 -19.85 7.92
N GLY A 157 -7.78 -18.56 8.17
CA GLY A 157 -7.07 -17.65 7.29
C GLY A 157 -5.67 -17.38 7.83
N TYR A 158 -4.70 -17.29 6.94
CA TYR A 158 -3.29 -17.07 7.25
C TYR A 158 -2.86 -15.75 6.65
N TRP A 159 -2.83 -14.71 7.50
CA TRP A 159 -2.78 -13.33 7.02
C TRP A 159 -1.60 -12.56 7.60
N ALA A 160 -1.13 -11.55 6.83
CA ALA A 160 -0.20 -10.49 7.19
C ALA A 160 0.96 -10.94 8.10
N PRO A 161 1.90 -11.76 7.62
CA PRO A 161 3.10 -12.08 8.38
C PRO A 161 4.02 -10.85 8.44
N CYS A 162 4.68 -10.64 9.57
CA CYS A 162 5.77 -9.68 9.73
C CYS A 162 7.05 -10.41 10.11
N VAL A 163 8.04 -10.38 9.23
CA VAL A 163 9.35 -11.00 9.47
C VAL A 163 10.38 -9.93 9.72
N ARG A 164 11.12 -10.04 10.83
CA ARG A 164 12.18 -9.09 11.19
C ARG A 164 13.36 -9.82 11.84
N LYS A 165 14.56 -9.32 11.56
CA LYS A 165 15.78 -9.77 12.23
C LYS A 165 15.83 -9.27 13.66
N VAL A 166 16.14 -10.16 14.61
CA VAL A 166 16.28 -9.86 16.02
C VAL A 166 17.54 -10.54 16.55
N GLY A 167 18.59 -9.77 16.75
CA GLY A 167 19.90 -10.33 17.10
C GLY A 167 20.43 -11.25 16.01
N SER A 168 20.67 -12.53 16.35
CA SER A 168 21.13 -13.56 15.40
C SER A 168 19.99 -14.35 14.75
N LYS A 169 18.72 -14.08 15.11
CA LYS A 169 17.55 -14.82 14.63
C LYS A 169 16.63 -13.94 13.79
N TYR A 170 15.66 -14.60 13.17
CA TYR A 170 14.52 -13.95 12.52
C TYR A 170 13.24 -14.38 13.25
N ARG A 171 12.37 -13.43 13.50
CA ARG A 171 11.03 -13.62 14.06
C ARG A 171 9.98 -13.36 13.01
N MET A 172 9.05 -14.28 12.86
CA MET A 172 7.83 -14.10 12.08
C MET A 172 6.67 -13.99 13.05
N TYR A 173 6.08 -12.80 13.16
CA TYR A 173 4.78 -12.60 13.75
C TYR A 173 3.74 -12.80 12.66
N TYR A 174 2.76 -13.66 12.89
CA TYR A 174 1.80 -14.07 11.87
C TYR A 174 0.38 -14.07 12.42
N SER A 175 -0.61 -13.77 11.58
CA SER A 175 -2.02 -13.75 11.95
C SER A 175 -2.71 -15.04 11.52
N ILE A 176 -3.44 -15.67 12.45
CA ILE A 176 -4.40 -16.74 12.13
C ILE A 176 -5.79 -16.23 12.45
N VAL A 177 -6.63 -16.13 11.44
CA VAL A 177 -8.04 -15.80 11.56
C VAL A 177 -8.86 -17.08 11.59
N VAL A 178 -9.80 -17.17 12.52
CA VAL A 178 -10.58 -18.37 12.77
C VAL A 178 -12.00 -18.18 12.24
N PHE A 179 -12.45 -19.11 11.42
CA PHE A 179 -13.82 -19.16 10.88
C PHE A 179 -14.58 -20.36 11.43
N ASP A 180 -15.83 -20.16 11.83
CA ASP A 180 -16.73 -21.24 12.20
C ASP A 180 -17.19 -21.97 10.92
N PRO A 181 -16.99 -23.30 10.78
CA PRO A 181 -17.42 -24.05 9.60
C PRO A 181 -18.94 -24.04 9.35
N ALA A 182 -19.74 -23.80 10.41
CA ALA A 182 -21.18 -23.67 10.30
C ALA A 182 -21.61 -22.32 9.69
N GLY A 183 -20.65 -21.49 9.33
CA GLY A 183 -20.85 -20.12 8.90
C GLY A 183 -20.79 -19.13 10.04
N ASP A 184 -20.41 -17.91 9.72
CA ASP A 184 -20.42 -16.82 10.68
C ASP A 184 -21.85 -16.40 10.98
N THR A 185 -22.31 -16.69 12.17
CA THR A 185 -23.64 -16.29 12.65
C THR A 185 -23.67 -14.84 13.13
N GLY A 186 -22.63 -14.05 12.87
CA GLY A 186 -22.46 -12.68 13.33
C GLY A 186 -22.02 -12.54 14.78
N THR A 187 -21.84 -13.66 15.46
CA THR A 187 -21.60 -13.68 16.92
C THR A 187 -20.16 -14.02 17.30
N TRP A 188 -19.45 -14.72 16.43
CA TRP A 188 -18.05 -15.09 16.67
C TRP A 188 -17.10 -14.46 15.67
N GLY A 189 -17.56 -14.06 14.53
CA GLY A 189 -16.87 -13.76 13.30
C GLY A 189 -15.46 -13.22 13.44
N ASN A 190 -14.56 -13.83 12.67
CA ASN A 190 -13.20 -13.36 12.44
C ASN A 190 -12.35 -13.17 13.71
N ARG A 191 -12.50 -14.04 14.72
CA ARG A 191 -11.56 -14.08 15.84
C ARG A 191 -10.18 -14.40 15.32
N SER A 192 -9.19 -13.77 15.91
CA SER A 192 -7.83 -13.88 15.42
C SER A 192 -6.81 -14.00 16.55
N TYR A 193 -5.67 -14.51 16.14
CA TYR A 193 -4.50 -14.73 16.97
C TYR A 193 -3.27 -14.25 16.23
N ILE A 194 -2.39 -13.53 16.91
CA ILE A 194 -1.02 -13.35 16.44
C ILE A 194 -0.16 -14.40 17.14
N GLY A 195 0.51 -15.23 16.34
CA GLY A 195 1.51 -16.18 16.76
C GLY A 195 2.93 -15.69 16.48
N LEU A 196 3.91 -16.38 17.03
CA LEU A 196 5.34 -16.15 16.78
C LEU A 196 6.00 -17.44 16.33
N ALA A 197 6.81 -17.37 15.28
CA ALA A 197 7.76 -18.39 14.90
C ALA A 197 9.16 -17.79 14.77
N GLU A 198 10.19 -18.60 15.03
CA GLU A 198 11.60 -18.19 14.93
C GLU A 198 12.38 -19.12 14.01
N THR A 199 13.34 -18.55 13.28
CA THR A 199 14.37 -19.28 12.51
C THR A 199 15.72 -18.60 12.67
N ASP A 200 16.80 -19.37 12.51
CA ASP A 200 18.16 -18.83 12.50
C ASP A 200 18.57 -18.33 11.10
N ASP A 201 17.90 -18.81 10.04
CA ASP A 201 18.23 -18.46 8.65
C ASP A 201 16.99 -18.53 7.75
N LEU A 202 16.67 -17.44 7.06
CA LEU A 202 15.55 -17.38 6.11
C LEU A 202 15.75 -18.29 4.90
N ALA A 203 17.02 -18.60 4.56
CA ALA A 203 17.31 -19.47 3.41
C ALA A 203 16.89 -20.92 3.65
N THR A 204 16.89 -21.39 4.90
CA THR A 204 16.46 -22.74 5.26
C THR A 204 14.95 -22.88 5.30
N ASN A 205 14.24 -21.79 5.59
CA ASN A 205 12.79 -21.75 5.82
C ASN A 205 12.29 -22.76 6.87
N VAL A 206 13.12 -23.06 7.86
CA VAL A 206 12.76 -23.93 8.98
C VAL A 206 12.33 -23.09 10.17
N TRP A 207 11.04 -23.06 10.43
CA TRP A 207 10.44 -22.23 11.47
C TRP A 207 10.05 -23.05 12.69
N THR A 208 10.40 -22.55 13.86
CA THR A 208 9.99 -23.13 15.15
C THR A 208 8.87 -22.28 15.73
N ASP A 209 7.67 -22.85 15.87
CA ASP A 209 6.54 -22.18 16.51
C ASP A 209 6.84 -21.90 17.99
N LYS A 210 6.55 -20.69 18.42
CA LYS A 210 6.70 -20.19 19.79
C LYS A 210 5.34 -19.98 20.47
N GLY A 211 4.25 -20.25 19.77
CA GLY A 211 2.89 -20.13 20.27
C GLY A 211 2.35 -18.70 20.25
N MET A 212 1.19 -18.53 20.88
CA MET A 212 0.43 -17.29 20.89
C MET A 212 1.21 -16.11 21.49
N VAL A 213 1.07 -14.95 20.85
CA VAL A 213 1.55 -13.64 21.33
C VAL A 213 0.39 -12.83 21.90
N VAL A 214 -0.65 -12.58 21.09
CA VAL A 214 -1.89 -11.92 21.50
C VAL A 214 -3.08 -12.55 20.78
N CYS A 215 -4.27 -12.35 21.28
CA CYS A 215 -5.51 -12.76 20.62
C CYS A 215 -6.56 -11.65 20.70
N SER A 216 -7.54 -11.70 19.81
CA SER A 216 -8.73 -10.85 19.91
C SER A 216 -9.53 -11.23 21.16
N ILE A 217 -9.75 -10.28 22.05
CA ILE A 217 -10.44 -10.48 23.33
C ILE A 217 -11.66 -9.59 23.44
N PRO A 218 -12.68 -10.00 24.23
CA PRO A 218 -13.80 -9.13 24.56
C PRO A 218 -13.35 -7.92 25.37
N ASP A 219 -14.05 -6.81 25.22
CA ASP A 219 -13.91 -5.63 26.08
C ASP A 219 -14.02 -6.02 27.55
N GLY A 220 -13.13 -5.51 28.38
CA GLY A 220 -13.10 -5.77 29.80
C GLY A 220 -12.66 -7.18 30.18
N LEU A 221 -12.14 -7.99 29.23
CA LEU A 221 -11.71 -9.38 29.45
C LEU A 221 -12.81 -10.31 29.93
N LYS A 222 -14.07 -9.93 29.76
CA LYS A 222 -15.23 -10.71 30.18
C LYS A 222 -15.81 -11.49 29.01
N PRO A 223 -16.36 -12.68 29.24
CA PRO A 223 -17.24 -13.33 28.26
C PRO A 223 -18.37 -12.39 27.87
N PHE A 224 -18.71 -12.32 26.60
CA PHE A 224 -19.82 -11.51 26.13
C PHE A 224 -21.03 -12.37 25.74
N SER A 225 -22.24 -11.79 25.89
CA SER A 225 -23.49 -12.45 25.55
C SER A 225 -23.76 -12.37 24.05
N PHE A 226 -24.24 -13.50 23.51
CA PHE A 226 -24.69 -13.57 22.13
C PHE A 226 -26.19 -13.44 21.96
N THR A 227 -26.95 -13.35 23.02
CA THR A 227 -28.39 -13.45 22.97
C THR A 227 -29.01 -12.37 22.08
N GLY A 228 -29.48 -12.77 20.91
CA GLY A 228 -30.13 -11.89 19.94
C GLY A 228 -29.23 -10.88 19.23
N ASN A 229 -27.91 -11.06 19.30
CA ASN A 229 -26.97 -10.08 18.80
C ASN A 229 -26.50 -10.39 17.38
N THR A 230 -27.13 -9.72 16.41
CA THR A 230 -26.69 -9.67 15.02
C THR A 230 -25.88 -8.40 14.74
N VAL A 231 -25.61 -7.60 15.77
CA VAL A 231 -24.88 -6.33 15.66
C VAL A 231 -23.43 -6.55 16.00
N TRP A 232 -22.59 -6.28 15.05
CA TRP A 232 -21.14 -6.47 15.08
C TRP A 232 -20.50 -5.87 16.34
N GLU A 233 -20.85 -4.63 16.68
CA GLU A 233 -20.35 -3.90 17.83
C GLU A 233 -20.63 -4.58 19.17
N ASN A 234 -21.64 -5.40 19.24
CA ASN A 234 -22.06 -6.05 20.48
C ASN A 234 -21.38 -7.41 20.71
N ALA A 235 -20.84 -8.03 19.66
CA ALA A 235 -20.13 -9.31 19.73
C ALA A 235 -18.61 -9.13 19.94
N TYR A 236 -18.12 -7.96 20.44
CA TYR A 236 -16.81 -7.53 20.04
C TYR A 236 -15.71 -7.51 21.07
N TYR A 237 -14.49 -7.61 20.49
CA TYR A 237 -13.19 -7.51 21.11
C TYR A 237 -12.64 -6.07 21.00
N LYS A 238 -11.77 -5.68 21.93
CA LYS A 238 -11.21 -4.34 21.99
C LYS A 238 -10.31 -4.04 20.80
N TYR A 239 -9.35 -4.93 20.52
CA TYR A 239 -8.43 -4.81 19.40
C TYR A 239 -8.44 -6.08 18.58
N ASN A 240 -8.34 -5.94 17.28
CA ASN A 240 -8.23 -7.08 16.38
C ASN A 240 -6.79 -7.58 16.37
N ALA A 241 -6.55 -8.85 16.70
CA ALA A 241 -5.22 -9.43 16.75
C ALA A 241 -4.78 -9.93 15.36
N ILE A 242 -4.67 -9.01 14.42
CA ILE A 242 -4.10 -9.23 13.08
C ILE A 242 -3.18 -8.07 12.69
N ASP A 243 -2.54 -8.19 11.55
CA ASP A 243 -1.67 -7.20 10.93
C ASP A 243 -0.50 -6.78 11.83
N PRO A 244 0.35 -7.72 12.27
CA PRO A 244 1.49 -7.39 13.11
C PRO A 244 2.56 -6.63 12.34
N SER A 245 3.15 -5.62 12.97
CA SER A 245 4.42 -5.02 12.59
C SER A 245 5.32 -4.93 13.82
N PHE A 246 6.57 -5.33 13.68
CA PHE A 246 7.53 -5.39 14.79
C PHE A 246 8.61 -4.34 14.62
N ILE A 247 9.02 -3.75 15.74
CA ILE A 247 10.16 -2.83 15.79
C ILE A 247 10.99 -3.02 17.05
N GLU A 248 12.30 -2.92 16.89
CA GLU A 248 13.24 -2.67 17.98
C GLU A 248 13.60 -1.19 17.95
N THR A 249 13.46 -0.52 19.11
CA THR A 249 13.79 0.91 19.23
C THR A 249 15.30 1.10 19.31
N PRO A 250 15.81 2.33 19.08
CA PRO A 250 17.24 2.62 19.27
C PRO A 250 17.78 2.27 20.66
N GLU A 251 16.90 2.26 21.67
CA GLU A 251 17.24 1.89 23.06
C GLU A 251 17.22 0.39 23.31
N GLY A 252 16.83 -0.42 22.29
CA GLY A 252 16.74 -1.88 22.40
C GLY A 252 15.41 -2.40 22.96
N ASP A 253 14.44 -1.55 23.19
CA ASP A 253 13.09 -1.95 23.53
C ASP A 253 12.36 -2.54 22.30
N GLN A 254 11.62 -3.61 22.50
CA GLN A 254 10.89 -4.27 21.43
C GLN A 254 9.39 -4.05 21.55
N TYR A 255 8.75 -3.75 20.43
CA TYR A 255 7.31 -3.52 20.36
C TYR A 255 6.69 -4.28 19.18
N LEU A 256 5.48 -4.79 19.43
CA LEU A 256 4.56 -5.25 18.41
C LEU A 256 3.49 -4.19 18.22
N ILE A 257 3.31 -3.76 16.97
CA ILE A 257 2.23 -2.89 16.54
C ILE A 257 1.22 -3.78 15.84
N TYR A 258 -0.07 -3.66 16.18
CA TYR A 258 -1.09 -4.50 15.55
C TYR A 258 -2.47 -3.86 15.64
N GLY A 259 -3.41 -4.38 14.89
CA GLY A 259 -4.80 -3.96 14.90
C GLY A 259 -5.34 -3.71 13.49
N SER A 260 -6.62 -3.93 13.33
CA SER A 260 -7.34 -3.76 12.06
C SER A 260 -8.80 -3.50 12.34
N TRP A 261 -9.33 -2.42 11.81
CA TRP A 261 -10.73 -1.98 11.83
C TRP A 261 -11.35 -1.73 13.21
N HIS A 262 -10.88 -2.41 14.27
CA HIS A 262 -11.46 -2.36 15.60
C HIS A 262 -10.67 -1.51 16.57
N SER A 263 -11.27 -0.46 17.06
CA SER A 263 -10.75 0.41 18.12
C SER A 263 -9.38 1.04 17.82
N GLY A 264 -8.86 0.81 16.61
CA GLY A 264 -7.59 1.37 16.14
C GLY A 264 -6.38 0.44 16.29
N ILE A 265 -5.21 1.04 16.19
CA ILE A 265 -3.91 0.39 16.18
C ILE A 265 -3.24 0.60 17.53
N VAL A 266 -2.59 -0.44 18.03
CA VAL A 266 -1.93 -0.44 19.34
C VAL A 266 -0.45 -0.80 19.25
N ALA A 267 0.33 -0.31 20.21
CA ALA A 267 1.71 -0.69 20.46
C ALA A 267 1.78 -1.44 21.79
N VAL A 268 2.25 -2.67 21.78
CA VAL A 268 2.49 -3.47 22.98
C VAL A 268 3.97 -3.77 23.15
N LYS A 269 4.50 -3.47 24.35
CA LYS A 269 5.91 -3.76 24.68
C LYS A 269 6.11 -5.24 24.87
N LEU A 270 7.17 -5.77 24.27
CA LEU A 270 7.53 -7.17 24.31
C LEU A 270 8.71 -7.41 25.28
N ASN A 271 8.75 -8.58 25.86
CA ASN A 271 9.94 -9.11 26.51
C ASN A 271 10.93 -9.55 25.40
N PRO A 272 12.13 -8.99 25.32
CA PRO A 272 13.08 -9.25 24.24
C PRO A 272 13.49 -10.73 24.12
N THR A 273 13.54 -11.43 25.24
CA THR A 273 13.91 -12.86 25.26
C THR A 273 12.84 -13.75 24.63
N THR A 274 11.55 -13.46 24.92
CA THR A 274 10.45 -14.32 24.47
C THR A 274 9.76 -13.83 23.21
N GLY A 275 9.91 -12.55 22.86
CA GLY A 275 9.19 -11.91 21.77
C GLY A 275 7.69 -11.75 22.04
N LYS A 276 7.25 -11.81 23.29
CA LYS A 276 5.84 -11.77 23.69
C LYS A 276 5.61 -10.69 24.76
N PRO A 277 4.38 -10.21 24.95
CA PRO A 277 4.05 -9.34 26.07
C PRO A 277 4.48 -9.95 27.40
N TYR A 278 4.85 -9.12 28.36
CA TYR A 278 5.25 -9.58 29.69
C TYR A 278 4.12 -10.30 30.44
N GLN A 279 2.89 -9.89 30.18
CA GLN A 279 1.67 -10.52 30.69
C GLN A 279 0.47 -10.10 29.83
N LEU A 280 -0.69 -10.76 30.02
CA LEU A 280 -1.96 -10.47 29.37
C LEU A 280 -3.12 -10.66 30.39
N LYS A 281 -3.10 -9.87 31.47
CA LYS A 281 -4.08 -9.97 32.58
C LYS A 281 -5.11 -8.86 32.56
N THR A 282 -4.77 -7.69 32.02
CA THR A 282 -5.62 -6.50 31.93
C THR A 282 -5.69 -5.99 30.51
N LEU A 283 -6.65 -5.13 30.17
CA LEU A 283 -6.73 -4.52 28.84
C LEU A 283 -5.47 -3.71 28.49
N ALA A 284 -4.83 -3.10 29.48
CA ALA A 284 -3.60 -2.35 29.30
C ALA A 284 -2.43 -3.23 28.81
N ASP A 285 -2.43 -4.51 29.18
CA ASP A 285 -1.39 -5.45 28.77
C ASP A 285 -1.44 -5.76 27.27
N TYR A 286 -2.58 -5.48 26.60
CA TYR A 286 -2.74 -5.65 25.15
C TYR A 286 -2.23 -4.47 24.33
N GLY A 287 -1.77 -3.42 24.97
CA GLY A 287 -1.07 -2.29 24.35
C GLY A 287 -1.72 -0.94 24.54
N THR A 288 -0.96 0.09 24.17
CA THR A 288 -1.41 1.48 24.13
C THR A 288 -1.86 1.83 22.73
N ARG A 289 -3.07 2.38 22.58
CA ARG A 289 -3.56 2.84 21.27
C ARG A 289 -2.71 4.00 20.76
N ILE A 290 -2.16 3.85 19.57
CA ILE A 290 -1.27 4.83 18.92
C ILE A 290 -1.90 5.49 17.68
N ALA A 291 -2.92 4.87 17.08
CA ALA A 291 -3.66 5.46 15.98
C ALA A 291 -5.14 5.04 16.02
N SER A 292 -6.03 5.96 15.64
CA SER A 292 -7.46 5.68 15.43
C SER A 292 -8.06 6.75 14.52
N ARG A 293 -9.05 6.37 13.69
CA ARG A 293 -9.81 7.32 12.86
C ARG A 293 -11.02 7.94 13.58
N SER A 294 -11.34 7.45 14.79
CA SER A 294 -12.39 7.98 15.62
C SER A 294 -12.05 7.81 17.09
N ALA A 295 -12.31 8.82 17.89
CA ALA A 295 -12.14 8.74 19.34
C ALA A 295 -13.22 7.86 19.99
N THR A 296 -14.40 7.72 19.39
CA THR A 296 -15.58 7.11 19.98
C THR A 296 -16.09 5.87 19.26
N SER A 297 -15.92 5.77 17.93
CA SER A 297 -16.35 4.61 17.16
C SER A 297 -15.37 3.45 17.31
N ARG A 298 -15.86 2.24 17.38
CA ARG A 298 -15.04 1.02 17.27
C ARG A 298 -14.64 0.73 15.83
N TRP A 299 -15.45 1.13 14.88
CA TRP A 299 -15.22 0.89 13.47
C TRP A 299 -14.31 1.97 12.89
N GLN A 300 -13.09 1.61 12.55
CA GLN A 300 -12.03 2.57 12.25
C GLN A 300 -11.74 2.74 10.75
N GLY A 301 -11.96 1.72 9.92
CA GLY A 301 -11.62 1.75 8.50
C GLY A 301 -10.13 2.02 8.24
N SER A 302 -9.27 1.47 9.09
CA SER A 302 -7.80 1.47 8.92
C SER A 302 -7.22 0.17 9.45
N GLU A 303 -6.15 -0.29 8.81
CA GLU A 303 -5.49 -1.56 9.07
C GLU A 303 -4.03 -1.53 8.59
N GLY A 304 -3.37 -2.69 8.58
CA GLY A 304 -2.05 -2.90 7.99
C GLY A 304 -0.99 -1.92 8.51
N PRO A 305 -0.81 -1.78 9.83
CA PRO A 305 0.22 -0.88 10.35
C PRO A 305 1.61 -1.38 9.98
N GLU A 306 2.43 -0.50 9.43
CA GLU A 306 3.85 -0.72 9.30
C GLU A 306 4.60 0.38 10.04
N ILE A 307 5.51 -0.03 10.94
CA ILE A 307 6.27 0.90 11.78
C ILE A 307 7.75 0.83 11.45
N ILE A 308 8.36 1.99 11.24
CA ILE A 308 9.81 2.11 11.11
C ILE A 308 10.34 3.24 12.01
N TYR A 309 11.63 3.18 12.30
CA TYR A 309 12.40 4.31 12.83
C TYR A 309 13.37 4.80 11.75
N ASN A 310 13.34 6.10 11.45
CA ASN A 310 14.32 6.71 10.57
C ASN A 310 15.37 7.46 11.41
N PRO A 311 16.62 6.99 11.43
CA PRO A 311 17.68 7.57 12.26
C PRO A 311 18.06 8.99 11.81
N ASP A 312 17.91 9.33 10.53
CA ASP A 312 18.27 10.64 9.99
C ASP A 312 17.31 11.73 10.50
N THR A 313 16.03 11.39 10.65
CA THR A 313 15.00 12.31 11.15
C THR A 313 14.72 12.14 12.64
N GLN A 314 15.14 11.01 13.22
CA GLN A 314 14.85 10.58 14.59
C GLN A 314 13.36 10.53 14.90
N TYR A 315 12.55 10.05 13.94
CA TYR A 315 11.11 9.80 14.11
C TYR A 315 10.78 8.35 13.87
N TYR A 316 9.79 7.88 14.61
CA TYR A 316 9.00 6.71 14.25
C TYR A 316 7.95 7.15 13.21
N TYR A 317 7.82 6.38 12.13
CA TYR A 317 6.81 6.58 11.10
C TYR A 317 5.87 5.39 11.11
N LEU A 318 4.59 5.68 11.27
CA LEU A 318 3.53 4.68 11.21
C LEU A 318 2.77 4.86 9.89
N PHE A 319 2.93 3.87 9.01
CA PHE A 319 2.19 3.74 7.77
C PHE A 319 0.94 2.93 8.03
N LEU A 320 -0.17 3.33 7.46
CA LEU A 320 -1.48 2.74 7.68
C LEU A 320 -2.21 2.58 6.35
N ALA A 321 -2.84 1.44 6.16
CA ALA A 321 -3.82 1.26 5.11
C ALA A 321 -5.16 1.84 5.56
N TYR A 322 -5.76 2.65 4.70
CA TYR A 322 -7.02 3.34 4.93
C TYR A 322 -8.08 2.84 3.97
N ASP A 323 -9.32 2.82 4.46
CA ASP A 323 -10.51 2.36 3.77
C ASP A 323 -10.55 0.84 3.54
N GLY A 324 -11.40 0.32 2.67
CA GLY A 324 -11.48 -1.12 2.43
C GLY A 324 -10.56 -1.57 1.30
N LEU A 325 -10.12 -2.80 1.38
CA LEU A 325 -9.35 -3.46 0.32
C LEU A 325 -10.21 -3.60 -0.95
N ASP A 326 -10.36 -2.52 -1.67
CA ASP A 326 -10.97 -2.40 -2.99
C ASP A 326 -10.38 -1.14 -3.66
N VAL A 327 -11.12 -0.50 -4.56
CA VAL A 327 -10.66 0.74 -5.22
C VAL A 327 -10.16 1.81 -4.24
N PRO A 328 -10.83 2.13 -3.12
CA PRO A 328 -10.42 3.25 -2.26
C PRO A 328 -9.15 3.01 -1.44
N TYR A 329 -8.60 1.79 -1.42
CA TYR A 329 -7.47 1.44 -0.56
C TYR A 329 -6.27 2.33 -0.82
N ASN A 330 -5.76 2.98 0.24
CA ASN A 330 -4.70 3.97 0.15
C ASN A 330 -3.78 3.93 1.38
N THR A 331 -2.52 4.30 1.20
CA THR A 331 -1.54 4.36 2.30
C THR A 331 -1.40 5.78 2.79
N ARG A 332 -1.49 5.95 4.11
CA ARG A 332 -1.21 7.21 4.79
C ARG A 332 -0.13 7.03 5.84
N VAL A 333 0.53 8.13 6.22
CA VAL A 333 1.61 8.09 7.20
C VAL A 333 1.45 9.19 8.25
N CYS A 334 1.87 8.88 9.45
CA CYS A 334 2.05 9.83 10.55
C CYS A 334 3.35 9.53 11.28
N ARG A 335 3.83 10.44 12.12
CA ARG A 335 5.11 10.28 12.82
C ARG A 335 5.05 10.70 14.28
N SER A 336 5.98 10.17 15.08
CA SER A 336 6.16 10.53 16.49
C SER A 336 7.62 10.44 16.90
N LYS A 337 8.02 11.16 17.92
CA LYS A 337 9.31 10.98 18.61
C LYS A 337 9.29 9.84 19.63
N SER A 338 8.11 9.30 19.95
CA SER A 338 7.93 8.19 20.87
C SER A 338 7.14 7.06 20.20
N ILE A 339 7.55 5.81 20.42
CA ILE A 339 6.88 4.63 19.87
C ILE A 339 5.42 4.49 20.36
N THR A 340 5.09 5.04 21.51
CA THR A 340 3.74 5.05 22.05
C THR A 340 2.96 6.32 21.74
N GLY A 341 3.50 7.21 20.88
CA GLY A 341 2.85 8.43 20.46
C GLY A 341 3.10 9.64 21.36
N PRO A 342 2.40 10.77 21.16
CA PRO A 342 1.36 10.92 20.15
C PRO A 342 1.90 10.91 18.71
N PHE A 343 1.22 10.21 17.83
CA PHE A 343 1.49 10.25 16.40
C PHE A 343 0.73 11.42 15.77
N VAL A 344 1.42 12.19 14.93
CA VAL A 344 0.84 13.37 14.29
C VAL A 344 1.07 13.33 12.77
N GLY A 345 0.09 13.84 12.03
CA GLY A 345 0.20 14.07 10.59
C GLY A 345 1.01 15.30 10.24
N ILE A 346 1.34 15.49 8.95
CA ILE A 346 2.04 16.70 8.44
C ILE A 346 1.24 17.99 8.72
N ASN A 347 -0.07 17.89 8.82
CA ASN A 347 -0.98 18.97 9.18
C ASN A 347 -1.08 19.23 10.69
N GLY A 348 -0.26 18.53 11.51
CA GLY A 348 -0.27 18.64 12.98
C GLY A 348 -1.44 17.92 13.66
N ALA A 349 -2.32 17.25 12.91
CA ALA A 349 -3.47 16.54 13.48
C ALA A 349 -3.03 15.31 14.28
N ASN A 350 -3.63 15.11 15.45
CA ASN A 350 -3.31 14.01 16.36
C ASN A 350 -4.03 12.72 15.95
N VAL A 351 -3.29 11.82 15.28
CA VAL A 351 -3.78 10.53 14.80
C VAL A 351 -4.07 9.56 15.95
N THR A 352 -3.36 9.68 17.06
CA THR A 352 -3.63 8.87 18.26
C THR A 352 -5.03 9.12 18.80
N ASN A 353 -5.59 10.30 18.55
CA ASN A 353 -6.84 10.78 19.13
C ASN A 353 -7.99 10.95 18.12
N GLY A 354 -7.94 10.23 17.00
CA GLY A 354 -9.06 10.11 16.07
C GLY A 354 -8.99 10.99 14.83
N ALA A 355 -7.86 11.68 14.57
CA ALA A 355 -7.64 12.36 13.30
C ALA A 355 -7.13 11.39 12.24
N ASP A 356 -7.46 11.65 10.99
CA ASP A 356 -6.88 10.92 9.85
C ASP A 356 -5.38 11.22 9.72
N ALA A 357 -4.60 10.18 9.42
CA ALA A 357 -3.18 10.32 9.13
C ALA A 357 -2.96 11.06 7.79
N TRP A 358 -1.95 11.92 7.75
CA TRP A 358 -1.45 12.61 6.57
C TRP A 358 0.07 12.75 6.66
N PRO A 359 0.81 12.74 5.53
CA PRO A 359 0.33 12.72 4.13
C PRO A 359 -0.24 11.37 3.71
N MET A 360 -1.02 11.37 2.63
CA MET A 360 -1.31 10.19 1.83
C MET A 360 -0.09 9.92 0.95
N LEU A 361 0.32 8.67 0.81
CA LEU A 361 1.50 8.29 0.01
C LEU A 361 1.13 7.63 -1.30
N THR A 362 0.08 6.81 -1.26
CA THR A 362 -0.44 6.11 -2.43
C THR A 362 -1.95 6.25 -2.49
N HIS A 363 -2.48 6.21 -3.70
CA HIS A 363 -3.91 6.25 -4.00
C HIS A 363 -4.10 5.53 -5.34
N PRO A 364 -5.28 5.01 -5.67
CA PRO A 364 -5.57 4.53 -7.02
C PRO A 364 -5.21 5.56 -8.08
N TYR A 365 -4.42 5.16 -9.08
CA TYR A 365 -3.85 6.08 -10.07
C TYR A 365 -3.73 5.45 -11.46
N GLY A 366 -3.50 6.28 -12.49
CA GLY A 366 -3.15 5.83 -13.84
C GLY A 366 -2.45 6.90 -14.65
N PHE A 367 -1.31 6.54 -15.26
CA PHE A 367 -0.53 7.33 -16.22
C PHE A 367 -0.71 6.80 -17.65
N ASN A 368 -0.26 7.54 -18.66
CA ASN A 368 -0.14 7.14 -20.07
C ASN A 368 -1.44 6.57 -20.67
N GLY A 369 -2.60 6.99 -20.19
CA GLY A 369 -3.86 6.37 -20.58
C GLY A 369 -4.02 4.92 -20.12
N HIS A 370 -3.09 4.39 -19.32
CA HIS A 370 -3.21 3.08 -18.69
C HIS A 370 -4.47 2.99 -17.84
N THR A 371 -5.05 1.79 -17.73
CA THR A 371 -6.25 1.55 -16.93
C THR A 371 -6.07 1.96 -15.48
N GLY A 372 -4.84 1.90 -14.98
CA GLY A 372 -4.44 2.27 -13.62
C GLY A 372 -4.32 1.08 -12.69
N TRP A 373 -3.97 1.39 -11.46
CA TRP A 373 -3.81 0.44 -10.36
C TRP A 373 -4.70 0.83 -9.20
N VAL A 374 -5.36 -0.15 -8.59
CA VAL A 374 -6.26 0.01 -7.44
C VAL A 374 -5.92 -1.00 -6.36
N GLY A 375 -6.50 -0.83 -5.16
CA GLY A 375 -6.19 -1.70 -4.03
C GLY A 375 -4.76 -1.51 -3.49
N PHE A 376 -4.21 -0.31 -3.63
CA PHE A 376 -2.80 0.01 -3.50
C PHE A 376 -2.44 0.45 -2.08
N SER A 377 -2.34 -0.50 -1.16
CA SER A 377 -1.96 -0.26 0.25
C SER A 377 -1.48 -1.56 0.93
N HIS A 378 -1.54 -1.59 2.25
CA HIS A 378 -1.03 -2.62 3.16
C HIS A 378 0.45 -2.91 2.85
N CYS A 379 1.30 -2.03 3.32
CA CYS A 379 2.69 -1.97 2.87
C CYS A 379 3.68 -2.56 3.87
N ALA A 380 4.84 -2.96 3.35
CA ALA A 380 6.09 -3.03 4.08
C ALA A 380 6.99 -1.87 3.67
N VAL A 381 7.73 -1.33 4.63
CA VAL A 381 8.75 -0.29 4.41
C VAL A 381 10.06 -0.75 5.00
N PHE A 382 11.11 -0.75 4.18
CA PHE A 382 12.41 -1.26 4.60
C PHE A 382 13.55 -0.46 3.94
N GLN A 383 14.72 -0.51 4.55
CA GLN A 383 15.93 0.13 4.04
C GLN A 383 16.92 -0.92 3.53
N ASN A 384 17.52 -0.67 2.39
CA ASN A 384 18.71 -1.42 1.99
C ASN A 384 19.87 -1.03 2.93
N PRO A 385 20.43 -1.95 3.70
CA PRO A 385 21.46 -1.61 4.69
C PRO A 385 22.77 -1.11 4.05
N ASP A 386 23.02 -1.46 2.79
CA ASP A 386 24.26 -1.12 2.08
C ASP A 386 24.17 0.26 1.42
N THR A 387 23.08 0.52 0.67
CA THR A 387 22.89 1.77 -0.08
C THR A 387 22.15 2.85 0.70
N LYS A 388 21.51 2.50 1.83
CA LYS A 388 20.61 3.34 2.63
C LYS A 388 19.34 3.79 1.89
N GLN A 389 19.09 3.25 0.69
CA GLN A 389 17.86 3.51 -0.02
C GLN A 389 16.68 2.86 0.70
N TRP A 390 15.59 3.60 0.90
CA TRP A 390 14.34 3.12 1.43
C TRP A 390 13.42 2.65 0.32
N TYR A 391 12.66 1.61 0.61
CA TYR A 391 11.70 1.03 -0.31
C TYR A 391 10.34 0.87 0.35
N TYR A 392 9.32 1.03 -0.45
CA TYR A 392 7.92 0.76 -0.17
C TYR A 392 7.49 -0.45 -1.00
N THR A 393 6.84 -1.41 -0.38
CA THR A 393 6.26 -2.57 -1.05
C THR A 393 4.82 -2.75 -0.62
N SER A 394 3.93 -2.96 -1.57
CA SER A 394 2.51 -3.24 -1.29
C SER A 394 1.93 -4.14 -2.36
N GLN A 395 0.67 -4.53 -2.19
CA GLN A 395 -0.13 -5.08 -3.27
C GLN A 395 -0.79 -4.00 -4.10
N ALA A 396 -1.19 -4.37 -5.32
CA ALA A 396 -2.10 -3.62 -6.18
C ALA A 396 -2.75 -4.58 -7.19
N ARG A 397 -3.84 -4.17 -7.81
CA ARG A 397 -4.47 -4.90 -8.92
C ARG A 397 -4.93 -3.96 -10.02
N LEU A 398 -5.17 -4.52 -11.18
CA LEU A 398 -5.87 -3.80 -12.25
C LEU A 398 -7.35 -3.57 -11.85
N PRO A 399 -8.00 -2.52 -12.34
CA PRO A 399 -9.43 -2.32 -12.17
C PRO A 399 -10.25 -3.49 -12.70
N LYS A 400 -11.44 -3.73 -12.12
CA LYS A 400 -12.32 -4.86 -12.49
C LYS A 400 -12.91 -4.75 -13.89
N ASP A 401 -12.98 -3.56 -14.44
CA ASP A 401 -13.56 -3.24 -15.75
C ASP A 401 -12.56 -3.34 -16.91
N VAL A 402 -11.34 -3.81 -16.67
CA VAL A 402 -10.34 -4.00 -17.73
C VAL A 402 -10.72 -5.20 -18.59
N PRO A 403 -10.95 -5.02 -19.91
CA PRO A 403 -11.32 -6.11 -20.79
C PRO A 403 -10.28 -7.24 -20.82
N GLY A 404 -10.74 -8.48 -20.74
CA GLY A 404 -9.87 -9.67 -20.76
C GLY A 404 -9.10 -9.91 -19.46
N VAL A 405 -9.28 -9.10 -18.44
CA VAL A 405 -8.68 -9.26 -17.11
C VAL A 405 -9.79 -9.53 -16.09
N ASN A 406 -9.76 -10.69 -15.46
CA ASN A 406 -10.69 -11.05 -14.39
C ASN A 406 -10.10 -10.63 -13.04
N ALA A 407 -9.89 -9.33 -12.85
CA ALA A 407 -9.29 -8.78 -11.64
C ALA A 407 -10.22 -8.91 -10.44
N SER A 408 -9.66 -9.30 -9.29
CA SER A 408 -10.36 -9.39 -8.02
C SER A 408 -9.45 -9.01 -6.86
N ASN A 409 -10.03 -8.70 -5.70
CA ASN A 409 -9.26 -8.41 -4.50
C ASN A 409 -8.51 -9.66 -3.97
N ALA A 410 -8.83 -10.84 -4.47
CA ALA A 410 -8.13 -12.08 -4.12
C ALA A 410 -6.83 -12.28 -4.91
N LEU A 411 -6.71 -11.68 -6.09
CA LEU A 411 -5.57 -11.85 -7.00
C LEU A 411 -4.88 -10.50 -7.20
N MET A 412 -3.84 -10.28 -6.44
CA MET A 412 -3.07 -9.04 -6.43
C MET A 412 -1.66 -9.25 -7.00
N MET A 413 -1.01 -8.15 -7.32
CA MET A 413 0.39 -8.09 -7.73
C MET A 413 1.18 -7.22 -6.76
N GLY A 414 2.37 -7.68 -6.36
CA GLY A 414 3.30 -6.89 -5.55
C GLY A 414 3.90 -5.73 -6.34
N HIS A 415 4.00 -4.59 -5.71
CA HIS A 415 4.67 -3.39 -6.23
C HIS A 415 5.81 -3.00 -5.29
N VAL A 416 7.01 -2.92 -5.79
CA VAL A 416 8.16 -2.34 -5.09
C VAL A 416 8.45 -0.96 -5.66
N ARG A 417 8.62 0.05 -4.82
CA ARG A 417 8.90 1.44 -5.19
C ARG A 417 9.97 2.04 -4.30
N ALA A 418 10.75 2.97 -4.82
CA ALA A 418 11.66 3.74 -3.99
C ALA A 418 10.90 4.74 -3.11
N ILE A 419 11.42 4.99 -1.91
CA ILE A 419 11.01 6.10 -1.05
C ILE A 419 12.12 7.14 -1.07
N ASN A 420 11.75 8.37 -1.30
CA ASN A 420 12.58 9.54 -1.06
C ASN A 420 12.03 10.31 0.16
N TRP A 421 12.85 11.18 0.74
CA TRP A 421 12.48 11.97 1.91
C TRP A 421 12.50 13.46 1.55
N THR A 422 11.44 14.19 1.91
CA THR A 422 11.42 15.64 1.80
C THR A 422 12.43 16.29 2.76
N GLU A 423 12.70 17.57 2.61
CA GLU A 423 13.62 18.29 3.50
C GLU A 423 13.15 18.30 4.97
N ASP A 424 11.84 18.30 5.19
CA ASP A 424 11.21 18.25 6.53
C ASP A 424 11.04 16.81 7.02
N GLY A 425 11.61 15.83 6.32
CA GLY A 425 11.65 14.42 6.73
C GLY A 425 10.32 13.70 6.57
N TRP A 426 9.48 14.03 5.59
CA TRP A 426 8.33 13.22 5.22
C TRP A 426 8.67 12.30 4.04
N PRO A 427 8.19 11.05 4.04
CA PRO A 427 8.41 10.16 2.92
C PRO A 427 7.55 10.55 1.72
N VAL A 428 8.08 10.35 0.53
CA VAL A 428 7.38 10.37 -0.76
C VAL A 428 7.73 9.12 -1.54
N VAL A 429 6.73 8.48 -2.13
CA VAL A 429 6.89 7.24 -2.90
C VAL A 429 7.06 7.60 -4.37
N ASP A 430 7.99 6.95 -5.06
CA ASP A 430 8.19 7.14 -6.48
C ASP A 430 6.94 6.72 -7.28
N PRO A 431 6.59 7.47 -8.34
CA PRO A 431 5.46 7.16 -9.21
C PRO A 431 5.53 5.80 -9.88
N GLU A 432 6.74 5.33 -10.19
CA GLU A 432 6.98 4.09 -10.91
C GLU A 432 7.45 2.93 -10.01
N ARG A 433 7.17 1.70 -10.43
CA ARG A 433 7.75 0.51 -9.81
C ARG A 433 9.26 0.51 -9.99
N TYR A 434 9.98 0.08 -8.97
CA TYR A 434 11.43 -0.01 -9.00
C TYR A 434 11.90 -0.99 -10.09
N ALA A 435 12.84 -0.56 -10.91
CA ALA A 435 13.39 -1.32 -12.02
C ALA A 435 14.93 -1.33 -12.07
N GLY A 436 15.59 -0.73 -11.09
CA GLY A 436 17.07 -0.68 -11.05
C GLY A 436 17.67 0.20 -12.13
N VAL A 437 16.95 1.19 -12.64
CA VAL A 437 17.48 2.12 -13.65
C VAL A 437 18.71 2.82 -13.08
N PRO A 438 19.85 2.79 -13.77
CA PRO A 438 21.04 3.48 -13.32
C PRO A 438 20.83 4.98 -13.22
N ALA A 439 21.31 5.58 -12.13
CA ALA A 439 21.23 7.02 -11.95
C ALA A 439 22.04 7.77 -13.02
N THR A 440 21.42 8.77 -13.63
CA THR A 440 22.08 9.62 -14.63
C THR A 440 22.41 11.00 -14.05
N THR A 441 23.18 11.78 -14.81
CA THR A 441 23.38 13.19 -14.49
C THR A 441 22.17 13.98 -14.95
N ILE A 442 21.28 14.30 -14.00
CA ILE A 442 20.10 15.11 -14.27
C ILE A 442 20.51 16.58 -14.28
N THR A 443 20.24 17.25 -15.39
CA THR A 443 20.49 18.68 -15.59
C THR A 443 19.15 19.42 -15.74
N GLU A 444 19.20 20.72 -15.70
CA GLU A 444 18.00 21.55 -15.88
C GLU A 444 17.29 21.29 -17.22
N THR A 445 18.06 21.07 -18.29
CA THR A 445 17.50 20.75 -19.60
C THR A 445 16.80 19.40 -19.65
N SER A 446 17.12 18.48 -18.72
CA SER A 446 16.45 17.17 -18.62
C SER A 446 14.95 17.29 -18.32
N PHE A 447 14.51 18.42 -17.76
CA PHE A 447 13.10 18.64 -17.39
C PHE A 447 12.28 19.26 -18.51
N ILE A 448 12.89 19.89 -19.49
CA ILE A 448 12.16 20.54 -20.58
C ILE A 448 11.42 19.49 -21.40
N GLY A 449 10.12 19.72 -21.63
CA GLY A 449 9.28 18.83 -22.44
C GLY A 449 7.92 18.55 -21.85
N THR A 450 7.32 17.45 -22.32
CA THR A 450 5.97 17.01 -21.92
C THR A 450 6.05 16.10 -20.69
N TRP A 451 5.15 16.33 -19.77
CA TRP A 451 4.99 15.56 -18.54
C TRP A 451 3.53 15.19 -18.33
N GLU A 452 3.31 14.08 -17.68
CA GLU A 452 2.04 13.77 -17.04
C GLU A 452 2.18 14.00 -15.53
N GLN A 453 1.19 14.69 -14.94
CA GLN A 453 1.15 14.94 -13.51
C GLN A 453 -0.14 14.41 -12.90
N ILE A 454 -0.02 13.80 -11.72
CA ILE A 454 -1.14 13.47 -10.85
C ILE A 454 -1.02 14.31 -9.58
N THR A 455 -2.10 15.00 -9.21
CA THR A 455 -2.27 15.57 -7.88
C THR A 455 -3.17 14.63 -7.11
N MET A 456 -2.63 13.92 -6.13
CA MET A 456 -3.34 12.87 -5.40
C MET A 456 -4.30 13.46 -4.36
N ASN A 457 -5.34 14.13 -4.83
CA ASN A 457 -6.45 14.51 -3.97
C ASN A 457 -7.22 13.25 -3.57
N TYR A 458 -7.43 13.06 -2.27
CA TYR A 458 -8.21 11.93 -1.82
C TYR A 458 -9.64 12.01 -2.33
N GLN A 459 -10.05 10.98 -3.07
CA GLN A 459 -11.42 10.79 -3.54
C GLN A 459 -11.76 9.31 -3.41
N TYR A 460 -12.69 9.02 -2.54
CA TYR A 460 -13.13 7.64 -2.27
C TYR A 460 -13.56 6.93 -3.56
N SER A 461 -13.03 5.72 -3.79
CA SER A 461 -13.32 4.87 -4.96
C SER A 461 -13.05 5.49 -6.33
N THR A 462 -12.17 6.51 -6.42
CA THR A 462 -11.82 7.17 -7.67
C THR A 462 -10.38 6.90 -8.06
N ILE A 463 -10.13 6.53 -9.31
CA ILE A 463 -8.78 6.41 -9.87
C ILE A 463 -8.31 7.79 -10.31
N GLN A 464 -7.23 8.31 -9.73
CA GLN A 464 -6.64 9.58 -10.11
C GLN A 464 -5.91 9.43 -11.44
N LYS A 465 -6.40 10.07 -12.48
CA LYS A 465 -5.76 10.07 -13.81
C LYS A 465 -4.77 11.23 -13.92
N SER A 466 -3.69 10.97 -14.65
CA SER A 466 -2.71 12.01 -14.98
C SER A 466 -3.30 13.06 -15.92
N ALA A 467 -2.73 14.26 -15.82
CA ALA A 467 -3.02 15.36 -16.73
C ALA A 467 -1.72 15.88 -17.35
N THR A 468 -1.78 16.25 -18.63
CA THR A 468 -0.60 16.73 -19.37
C THR A 468 -0.21 18.12 -18.92
N ILE A 469 1.08 18.29 -18.61
CA ILE A 469 1.72 19.59 -18.37
C ILE A 469 2.98 19.71 -19.23
N TYR A 470 3.43 20.93 -19.41
CA TYR A 470 4.66 21.23 -20.16
C TYR A 470 5.59 22.05 -19.28
N LEU A 471 6.83 21.59 -19.15
CA LEU A 471 7.91 22.36 -18.53
C LEU A 471 8.74 23.00 -19.65
N THR A 472 8.73 24.31 -19.74
CA THR A 472 9.32 25.06 -20.86
C THR A 472 10.71 25.61 -20.50
N ALA A 473 11.51 25.94 -21.50
CA ALA A 473 12.88 26.46 -21.32
C ALA A 473 12.90 27.82 -20.59
N ASP A 474 11.85 28.60 -20.68
CA ASP A 474 11.67 29.88 -19.96
C ASP A 474 11.10 29.70 -18.53
N LYS A 475 11.23 28.48 -17.98
CA LYS A 475 10.84 28.12 -16.60
C LYS A 475 9.34 28.21 -16.30
N LYS A 476 8.50 28.12 -17.29
CA LYS A 476 7.05 28.10 -17.09
C LYS A 476 6.51 26.68 -17.08
N VAL A 477 5.43 26.50 -16.33
CA VAL A 477 4.55 25.34 -16.39
C VAL A 477 3.30 25.76 -17.14
N SER A 478 2.88 24.95 -18.10
CA SER A 478 1.64 25.17 -18.85
C SER A 478 0.90 23.83 -19.08
N GLY A 479 -0.27 23.87 -19.69
CA GLY A 479 -1.15 22.71 -19.88
C GLY A 479 -2.23 22.65 -18.80
N ALA A 480 -2.43 21.49 -18.16
CA ALA A 480 -3.48 21.29 -17.16
C ALA A 480 -3.33 22.19 -15.92
N VAL A 481 -2.11 22.61 -15.61
CA VAL A 481 -1.80 23.61 -14.59
C VAL A 481 -0.83 24.64 -15.16
N THR A 482 -0.84 25.85 -14.61
CA THR A 482 0.04 26.93 -15.02
C THR A 482 0.88 27.42 -13.84
N GLY A 483 2.09 27.93 -14.12
CA GLY A 483 2.97 28.46 -13.08
C GLY A 483 4.43 28.46 -13.51
N THR A 484 5.32 28.14 -12.58
CA THR A 484 6.77 28.13 -12.79
C THR A 484 7.42 26.87 -12.29
N TRP A 485 8.60 26.54 -12.82
CA TRP A 485 9.44 25.49 -12.32
C TRP A 485 10.89 25.95 -12.19
N SER A 486 11.63 25.29 -11.31
CA SER A 486 13.08 25.47 -11.16
C SER A 486 13.74 24.17 -10.72
N TYR A 487 15.03 24.03 -10.97
CA TYR A 487 15.81 22.89 -10.53
C TYR A 487 17.04 23.35 -9.78
N ASP A 488 17.23 22.81 -8.58
CA ASP A 488 18.45 22.94 -7.80
C ASP A 488 19.29 21.67 -8.00
N SER A 489 20.37 21.79 -8.75
CA SER A 489 21.27 20.68 -9.08
C SER A 489 22.07 20.19 -7.85
N THR A 490 22.30 21.04 -6.86
CA THR A 490 23.01 20.69 -5.62
C THR A 490 22.11 19.87 -4.70
N ALA A 491 20.89 20.35 -4.46
CA ALA A 491 19.91 19.65 -3.65
C ALA A 491 19.18 18.53 -4.41
N LYS A 492 19.40 18.41 -5.73
CA LYS A 492 18.66 17.50 -6.65
C LYS A 492 17.15 17.63 -6.49
N THR A 493 16.68 18.86 -6.37
CA THR A 493 15.27 19.17 -6.08
C THR A 493 14.66 19.95 -7.23
N LEU A 494 13.63 19.37 -7.83
CA LEU A 494 12.75 20.04 -8.79
C LEU A 494 11.63 20.75 -8.04
N THR A 495 11.43 22.03 -8.29
CA THR A 495 10.29 22.77 -7.76
C THR A 495 9.28 22.98 -8.90
N VAL A 496 8.05 22.49 -8.73
CA VAL A 496 6.95 22.70 -9.68
C VAL A 496 5.82 23.42 -8.94
N ASN A 497 5.49 24.62 -9.41
CA ASN A 497 4.45 25.46 -8.77
C ASN A 497 4.62 25.62 -7.26
N GLY A 498 5.88 25.80 -6.81
CA GLY A 498 6.22 25.95 -5.41
C GLY A 498 6.32 24.65 -4.61
N VAL A 499 5.98 23.50 -5.19
CA VAL A 499 6.14 22.19 -4.53
C VAL A 499 7.52 21.62 -4.82
N LYS A 500 8.30 21.38 -3.77
CA LYS A 500 9.61 20.75 -3.85
C LYS A 500 9.46 19.24 -4.05
N CYS A 501 10.06 18.71 -5.10
CA CYS A 501 9.94 17.32 -5.51
C CYS A 501 11.31 16.66 -5.58
N LYS A 502 11.37 15.40 -5.17
CA LYS A 502 12.50 14.50 -5.44
C LYS A 502 12.36 13.94 -6.85
N VAL A 503 13.49 13.75 -7.51
CA VAL A 503 13.55 13.31 -8.91
C VAL A 503 14.30 11.99 -8.99
N SER A 504 13.82 11.07 -9.82
CA SER A 504 14.40 9.75 -10.04
C SER A 504 14.45 9.41 -11.53
N ASP A 505 15.52 8.72 -11.94
CA ASP A 505 15.51 7.93 -13.17
C ASP A 505 14.60 6.72 -12.95
N ALA A 506 13.68 6.46 -13.84
CA ALA A 506 12.68 5.42 -13.69
C ALA A 506 12.45 4.65 -15.00
N TRP A 507 11.84 3.49 -14.89
CA TRP A 507 11.33 2.71 -16.01
C TRP A 507 9.85 2.98 -16.18
N ASP A 508 9.42 3.45 -17.33
CA ASP A 508 8.00 3.71 -17.60
C ASP A 508 7.26 2.37 -17.85
N TRP A 509 6.71 1.83 -16.77
CA TRP A 509 6.01 0.55 -16.82
C TRP A 509 4.66 0.61 -17.54
N GLU A 510 4.03 1.77 -17.55
CA GLU A 510 2.70 1.97 -18.10
C GLU A 510 2.73 2.45 -19.56
N ALA A 511 3.89 2.80 -20.10
CA ALA A 511 4.00 3.13 -21.51
C ALA A 511 3.75 1.92 -22.41
N ALA A 512 3.12 2.16 -23.56
CA ALA A 512 2.90 1.10 -24.57
C ALA A 512 4.24 0.49 -25.05
N THR A 513 5.26 1.33 -25.22
CA THR A 513 6.65 0.91 -25.38
C THR A 513 7.41 1.39 -24.15
N ARG A 514 7.81 0.46 -23.29
CA ARG A 514 8.51 0.78 -22.04
C ARG A 514 9.91 1.32 -22.31
N VAL A 515 10.22 2.42 -21.68
CA VAL A 515 11.49 3.16 -21.83
C VAL A 515 11.96 3.72 -20.49
N VAL A 516 13.22 4.11 -20.43
CA VAL A 516 13.72 4.91 -19.30
C VAL A 516 13.10 6.30 -19.38
N THR A 517 12.66 6.81 -18.24
CA THR A 517 12.11 8.15 -18.12
C THR A 517 12.54 8.81 -16.81
N LEU A 518 12.17 10.08 -16.62
CA LEU A 518 12.28 10.77 -15.34
C LEU A 518 10.93 10.84 -14.65
N THR A 519 10.98 10.65 -13.32
CA THR A 519 9.83 10.87 -12.46
C THR A 519 10.14 11.92 -11.41
N TYR A 520 9.08 12.50 -10.84
CA TYR A 520 9.20 13.28 -9.62
C TYR A 520 8.05 13.00 -8.65
N SER A 521 8.36 13.12 -7.37
CA SER A 521 7.37 13.03 -6.29
C SER A 521 7.62 14.09 -5.22
N GLY A 522 6.57 14.71 -4.73
CA GLY A 522 6.63 15.75 -3.71
C GLY A 522 5.34 15.90 -2.94
N LEU A 523 5.37 16.73 -1.90
CA LEU A 523 4.21 17.04 -1.07
C LEU A 523 3.95 18.55 -1.08
N THR A 524 2.69 18.92 -1.27
CA THR A 524 2.24 20.28 -0.99
C THR A 524 2.35 20.59 0.50
N ALA A 525 2.27 21.84 0.88
CA ALA A 525 2.29 22.26 2.29
C ALA A 525 1.15 21.62 3.12
N SER A 526 0.05 21.24 2.49
CA SER A 526 -1.07 20.51 3.11
C SER A 526 -0.90 18.99 3.11
N GLY A 527 0.23 18.46 2.62
CA GLY A 527 0.50 17.02 2.57
C GLY A 527 -0.18 16.28 1.41
N VAL A 528 -0.63 17.01 0.38
CA VAL A 528 -1.16 16.38 -0.84
C VAL A 528 0.01 15.97 -1.73
N PRO A 529 0.14 14.68 -2.10
CA PRO A 529 1.22 14.24 -2.98
C PRO A 529 1.00 14.73 -4.41
N ILE A 530 2.10 15.08 -5.06
CA ILE A 530 2.14 15.23 -6.51
C ILE A 530 3.15 14.24 -7.09
N TRP A 531 2.73 13.56 -8.14
CA TRP A 531 3.55 12.66 -8.94
C TRP A 531 3.67 13.18 -10.36
N GLY A 532 4.85 13.14 -10.93
CA GLY A 532 5.07 13.48 -12.31
C GLY A 532 5.90 12.45 -13.04
N LYS A 533 5.61 12.25 -14.30
CA LYS A 533 6.33 11.37 -15.21
C LYS A 533 6.55 12.06 -16.54
N LYS A 534 7.81 12.09 -17.02
CA LYS A 534 8.15 12.65 -18.31
C LYS A 534 7.67 11.73 -19.44
N ILE A 535 7.06 12.30 -20.47
CA ILE A 535 6.64 11.58 -21.66
C ILE A 535 7.72 11.71 -22.72
N ASN A 536 8.22 10.59 -23.21
CA ASN A 536 9.28 10.50 -24.22
C ASN A 536 8.70 10.26 -25.61
#